data_597204a3a27d23954940e17a731cf9bc
#
_entry.id   597204a3a27d23954940e17a731cf9bc
#
_cell.length_a   1.000
_cell.length_b   1.000
_cell.length_c   1.000
_cell.angle_alpha   90.00
_cell.angle_beta   90.00
_cell.angle_gamma   90.00
#
_symmetry.space_group_name_H-M   'P 1'
#
loop_
_entity.id
_entity.type
_entity.pdbx_description
1 polymer ?
#
loop_
_entity_poly.entity_id
_entity_poly.type
_entity_poly.pdbx_seq_one_letter_code
_entity_poly.pdbx_strand_id
1 'polypeptide(L)'
;MDKFWGSNFSNKALKVRPSPIREMLSVVNQPGMISFAGGMPAPDVFPVKEFHEGTEVFLRDGPSLLQYGTTEGFTPLKEYLSEWTAPRMGRKAALDEMLLTSGSQQVLDLMGWAMIDPGDYVITEDPSYLAALTAFHNHGSRFIGIPTDAEGMVVDMLPEKIEKARSEGKKVKFIYTIVNFQNPAGCTLSLERRKKLVEISNKYGVPIFEDDPYGYVRFDGDHLPSIFSLDQEGGVIYAGSFSKILAPGTRIGWCTGSRD
;
A
#
# COMPACT_ATOMS: atom_id res chain seq x y z
N MET A 1 6.37 35.56 -2.19
CA MET A 1 5.19 34.71 -1.83
C MET A 1 3.94 35.52 -2.06
N ASP A 2 2.92 34.90 -2.65
CA ASP A 2 1.63 35.52 -2.90
C ASP A 2 1.03 36.06 -1.61
N LYS A 3 0.51 37.28 -1.67
CA LYS A 3 -0.08 38.02 -0.54
C LYS A 3 -1.18 37.24 0.19
N PHE A 4 -1.90 36.35 -0.51
CA PHE A 4 -3.03 35.62 0.03
C PHE A 4 -2.69 34.22 0.52
N TRP A 5 -1.75 33.52 -0.14
CA TRP A 5 -1.54 32.10 0.11
C TRP A 5 -0.31 31.80 0.97
N GLY A 6 0.76 32.58 0.80
CA GLY A 6 2.03 32.30 1.47
C GLY A 6 1.97 32.28 3.01
N SER A 7 1.14 33.14 3.60
CA SER A 7 0.95 33.21 5.06
C SER A 7 -0.14 32.28 5.61
N ASN A 8 -0.96 31.67 4.71
CA ASN A 8 -2.12 30.86 5.09
C ASN A 8 -1.90 29.36 4.92
N PHE A 9 -0.75 28.93 4.40
CA PHE A 9 -0.41 27.52 4.38
C PHE A 9 -0.19 26.99 5.80
N SER A 10 -0.66 25.76 6.05
CA SER A 10 -0.35 25.06 7.27
C SER A 10 1.15 24.75 7.35
N ASN A 11 1.67 24.60 8.57
CA ASN A 11 3.04 24.14 8.77
C ASN A 11 3.34 22.78 8.10
N LYS A 12 2.31 21.93 7.96
CA LYS A 12 2.38 20.66 7.23
C LYS A 12 2.62 20.92 5.74
N ALA A 13 1.82 21.79 5.11
CA ALA A 13 1.95 22.12 3.70
C ALA A 13 3.29 22.76 3.35
N LEU A 14 3.82 23.62 4.23
CA LEU A 14 5.11 24.28 4.05
C LEU A 14 6.31 23.31 4.10
N LYS A 15 6.14 22.12 4.67
CA LYS A 15 7.16 21.06 4.76
C LYS A 15 7.13 20.08 3.59
N VAL A 16 6.06 20.09 2.77
CA VAL A 16 5.95 19.21 1.61
C VAL A 16 7.04 19.54 0.60
N ARG A 17 7.81 18.53 0.22
CA ARG A 17 8.85 18.64 -0.81
C ARG A 17 8.30 18.14 -2.15
N PRO A 18 8.76 18.69 -3.29
CA PRO A 18 8.46 18.14 -4.60
C PRO A 18 8.81 16.65 -4.64
N SER A 19 7.97 15.87 -5.34
CA SER A 19 8.22 14.42 -5.49
C SER A 19 9.38 14.19 -6.45
N PRO A 20 10.48 13.53 -6.02
CA PRO A 20 11.59 13.16 -6.93
C PRO A 20 11.14 12.31 -8.12
N ILE A 21 10.11 11.48 -7.94
CA ILE A 21 9.49 10.67 -9.01
C ILE A 21 8.92 11.59 -10.09
N ARG A 22 8.24 12.68 -9.71
CA ARG A 22 7.66 13.63 -10.68
C ARG A 22 8.74 14.36 -11.48
N GLU A 23 9.84 14.73 -10.84
CA GLU A 23 10.98 15.35 -11.53
C GLU A 23 11.60 14.38 -12.55
N MET A 24 11.79 13.10 -12.16
CA MET A 24 12.27 12.06 -13.08
C MET A 24 11.31 11.83 -14.26
N LEU A 25 10.00 11.77 -14.01
CA LEU A 25 9.00 11.58 -15.07
C LEU A 25 9.01 12.69 -16.14
N SER A 26 9.43 13.91 -15.81
CA SER A 26 9.56 14.99 -16.77
C SER A 26 10.70 14.77 -17.78
N VAL A 27 11.71 13.99 -17.39
CA VAL A 27 12.87 13.66 -18.23
C VAL A 27 12.63 12.40 -19.06
N VAL A 28 11.89 11.45 -18.51
CA VAL A 28 11.61 10.12 -19.12
C VAL A 28 10.89 10.22 -20.47
N ASN A 29 10.05 11.23 -20.64
CA ASN A 29 9.26 11.41 -21.88
C ASN A 29 10.01 12.11 -23.02
N GLN A 30 11.31 12.36 -22.90
CA GLN A 30 12.11 12.97 -23.98
C GLN A 30 12.37 11.96 -25.09
N PRO A 31 12.33 12.37 -26.38
CA PRO A 31 12.62 11.50 -27.51
C PRO A 31 14.01 10.86 -27.39
N GLY A 32 14.09 9.56 -27.63
CA GLY A 32 15.34 8.79 -27.54
C GLY A 32 15.76 8.36 -26.12
N MET A 33 15.00 8.70 -25.09
CA MET A 33 15.27 8.27 -23.72
C MET A 33 14.81 6.83 -23.50
N ILE A 34 15.69 5.97 -22.99
CA ILE A 34 15.34 4.65 -22.47
C ILE A 34 15.35 4.76 -20.95
N SER A 35 14.18 4.62 -20.33
CA SER A 35 14.03 4.79 -18.88
C SER A 35 13.90 3.46 -18.15
N PHE A 36 14.70 3.32 -17.10
CA PHE A 36 14.57 2.26 -16.10
C PHE A 36 14.04 2.79 -14.75
N ALA A 37 13.56 4.04 -14.71
CA ALA A 37 13.24 4.73 -13.46
C ALA A 37 11.80 4.55 -12.99
N GLY A 38 10.84 4.30 -13.88
CA GLY A 38 9.42 4.19 -13.52
C GLY A 38 8.80 2.90 -14.02
N GLY A 39 8.23 2.12 -13.12
CA GLY A 39 7.49 0.88 -13.44
C GLY A 39 6.07 1.18 -13.97
N MET A 40 5.95 1.98 -15.04
CA MET A 40 4.65 2.24 -15.67
C MET A 40 4.23 1.04 -16.51
N PRO A 41 2.98 0.55 -16.40
CA PRO A 41 2.45 -0.47 -17.32
C PRO A 41 2.50 0.01 -18.77
N ALA A 42 2.78 -0.91 -19.70
CA ALA A 42 2.80 -0.62 -21.12
C ALA A 42 1.37 -0.24 -21.61
N PRO A 43 1.21 0.88 -22.35
CA PRO A 43 -0.14 1.35 -22.75
C PRO A 43 -0.89 0.39 -23.67
N ASP A 44 -0.18 -0.39 -24.47
CA ASP A 44 -0.72 -1.34 -25.45
C ASP A 44 -1.31 -2.60 -24.85
N VAL A 45 -1.06 -2.87 -23.55
CA VAL A 45 -1.65 -4.01 -22.83
C VAL A 45 -2.89 -3.62 -22.02
N PHE A 46 -3.32 -2.37 -22.03
CA PHE A 46 -4.53 -1.99 -21.30
C PHE A 46 -5.78 -2.61 -21.94
N PRO A 47 -6.71 -3.15 -21.15
CA PRO A 47 -7.89 -3.87 -21.62
C PRO A 47 -8.99 -2.90 -22.09
N VAL A 48 -8.71 -2.12 -23.15
CA VAL A 48 -9.61 -1.07 -23.66
C VAL A 48 -10.95 -1.65 -24.14
N LYS A 49 -10.92 -2.86 -24.74
CA LYS A 49 -12.13 -3.56 -25.22
C LYS A 49 -13.02 -3.93 -24.05
N GLU A 50 -12.46 -4.50 -22.99
CA GLU A 50 -13.18 -4.91 -21.78
C GLU A 50 -13.76 -3.69 -21.03
N PHE A 51 -13.07 -2.57 -21.06
CA PHE A 51 -13.63 -1.31 -20.54
C PHE A 51 -14.80 -0.80 -21.38
N HIS A 52 -14.75 -0.96 -22.71
CA HIS A 52 -15.88 -0.62 -23.58
C HIS A 52 -17.09 -1.52 -23.27
N GLU A 53 -16.89 -2.84 -23.18
CA GLU A 53 -17.94 -3.79 -22.78
C GLU A 53 -18.53 -3.45 -21.39
N GLY A 54 -17.68 -3.06 -20.44
CA GLY A 54 -18.11 -2.58 -19.12
C GLY A 54 -18.99 -1.31 -19.20
N THR A 55 -18.73 -0.43 -20.16
CA THR A 55 -19.58 0.76 -20.41
C THR A 55 -20.98 0.39 -20.84
N GLU A 56 -21.17 -0.67 -21.64
CA GLU A 56 -22.49 -1.15 -22.02
C GLU A 56 -23.30 -1.64 -20.81
N VAL A 57 -22.64 -2.33 -19.86
CA VAL A 57 -23.26 -2.72 -18.59
C VAL A 57 -23.67 -1.49 -17.78
N PHE A 58 -22.77 -0.51 -17.68
CA PHE A 58 -23.05 0.75 -17.01
C PHE A 58 -24.26 1.48 -17.62
N LEU A 59 -24.37 1.56 -18.95
CA LEU A 59 -25.50 2.24 -19.63
C LEU A 59 -26.84 1.54 -19.35
N ARG A 60 -26.84 0.22 -19.18
CA ARG A 60 -28.04 -0.54 -18.82
C ARG A 60 -28.50 -0.30 -17.40
N ASP A 61 -27.56 -0.30 -16.44
CA ASP A 61 -27.84 -0.24 -15.00
C ASP A 61 -27.60 1.16 -14.39
N GLY A 62 -27.32 2.14 -15.25
CA GLY A 62 -26.73 3.44 -14.97
C GLY A 62 -27.28 4.28 -13.81
N PRO A 63 -28.60 4.46 -13.64
CA PRO A 63 -29.09 5.36 -12.58
C PRO A 63 -28.65 4.95 -11.18
N SER A 64 -28.60 3.64 -10.88
CA SER A 64 -28.16 3.14 -9.57
C SER A 64 -26.66 3.31 -9.35
N LEU A 65 -25.86 3.24 -10.40
CA LEU A 65 -24.41 3.36 -10.35
C LEU A 65 -23.92 4.82 -10.23
N LEU A 66 -24.79 5.78 -10.53
CA LEU A 66 -24.51 7.22 -10.42
C LEU A 66 -24.91 7.82 -9.08
N GLN A 67 -25.58 7.09 -8.22
CA GLN A 67 -26.03 7.56 -6.92
C GLN A 67 -24.89 7.50 -5.88
N TYR A 68 -25.03 8.24 -4.80
CA TYR A 68 -24.17 8.13 -3.64
C TYR A 68 -24.16 6.70 -3.11
N GLY A 69 -22.97 6.18 -2.80
CA GLY A 69 -22.75 4.88 -2.13
C GLY A 69 -22.45 5.05 -0.64
N THR A 70 -22.13 3.93 0.02
CA THR A 70 -21.63 3.93 1.39
C THR A 70 -20.19 4.45 1.47
N THR A 71 -19.78 4.92 2.64
CA THR A 71 -18.41 5.41 2.89
C THR A 71 -17.37 4.32 2.62
N GLU A 72 -17.72 3.07 2.94
CA GLU A 72 -16.84 1.91 2.77
C GLU A 72 -16.70 1.48 1.31
N GLY A 73 -17.49 2.05 0.41
CA GLY A 73 -17.44 1.82 -1.01
C GLY A 73 -18.57 0.95 -1.57
N PHE A 74 -18.56 0.77 -2.88
CA PHE A 74 -19.60 0.10 -3.64
C PHE A 74 -19.69 -1.40 -3.29
N THR A 75 -20.79 -1.81 -2.68
CA THR A 75 -21.00 -3.16 -2.14
C THR A 75 -20.75 -4.28 -3.15
N PRO A 76 -21.25 -4.24 -4.41
CA PRO A 76 -20.97 -5.30 -5.37
C PRO A 76 -19.49 -5.47 -5.70
N LEU A 77 -18.70 -4.39 -5.69
CA LEU A 77 -17.25 -4.49 -5.87
C LEU A 77 -16.57 -5.10 -4.64
N LYS A 78 -17.02 -4.79 -3.44
CA LYS A 78 -16.51 -5.41 -2.21
C LYS A 78 -16.82 -6.92 -2.18
N GLU A 79 -18.01 -7.33 -2.58
CA GLU A 79 -18.40 -8.74 -2.71
C GLU A 79 -17.50 -9.46 -3.71
N TYR A 80 -17.28 -8.87 -4.88
CA TYR A 80 -16.36 -9.41 -5.88
C TYR A 80 -14.93 -9.54 -5.33
N LEU A 81 -14.41 -8.49 -4.70
CA LEU A 81 -13.07 -8.49 -4.13
C LEU A 81 -12.92 -9.53 -3.02
N SER A 82 -13.92 -9.67 -2.15
CA SER A 82 -13.93 -10.68 -1.09
C SER A 82 -13.78 -12.10 -1.66
N GLU A 83 -14.51 -12.41 -2.73
CA GLU A 83 -14.41 -13.71 -3.42
C GLU A 83 -13.06 -13.86 -4.14
N TRP A 84 -12.69 -12.85 -4.93
CA TRP A 84 -11.51 -12.90 -5.78
C TRP A 84 -10.19 -12.96 -5.01
N THR A 85 -10.10 -12.28 -3.85
CA THR A 85 -8.89 -12.28 -3.02
C THR A 85 -8.81 -13.49 -2.08
N ALA A 86 -9.93 -14.16 -1.79
CA ALA A 86 -10.02 -15.24 -0.82
C ALA A 86 -8.94 -16.34 -0.94
N PRO A 87 -8.57 -16.83 -2.15
CA PRO A 87 -7.53 -17.86 -2.27
C PRO A 87 -6.17 -17.43 -1.73
N ARG A 88 -5.86 -16.12 -1.78
CA ARG A 88 -4.60 -15.57 -1.28
C ARG A 88 -4.69 -15.11 0.17
N MET A 89 -5.86 -14.64 0.57
CA MET A 89 -6.16 -14.15 1.92
C MET A 89 -6.45 -15.31 2.89
N GLY A 90 -6.51 -16.56 2.40
CA GLY A 90 -6.85 -17.73 3.20
C GLY A 90 -8.30 -17.82 3.66
N ARG A 91 -9.08 -16.75 3.49
CA ARG A 91 -10.50 -16.65 3.78
C ARG A 91 -11.15 -15.54 2.95
N LYS A 92 -12.46 -15.58 2.85
CA LYS A 92 -13.23 -14.42 2.41
C LYS A 92 -13.19 -13.33 3.50
N ALA A 93 -12.87 -12.11 3.11
CA ALA A 93 -13.01 -10.98 4.00
C ALA A 93 -14.51 -10.65 4.18
N ALA A 94 -14.93 -10.32 5.38
CA ALA A 94 -16.27 -9.79 5.60
C ALA A 94 -16.36 -8.37 4.99
N LEU A 95 -17.56 -7.97 4.58
CA LEU A 95 -17.73 -6.69 3.89
C LEU A 95 -17.43 -5.49 4.81
N ASP A 96 -17.62 -5.65 6.10
CA ASP A 96 -17.30 -4.64 7.11
C ASP A 96 -15.82 -4.60 7.53
N GLU A 97 -15.02 -5.58 7.07
CA GLU A 97 -13.57 -5.57 7.15
C GLU A 97 -12.89 -4.88 5.95
N MET A 98 -13.67 -4.49 4.93
CA MET A 98 -13.14 -3.96 3.67
C MET A 98 -13.52 -2.51 3.45
N LEU A 99 -12.56 -1.72 2.99
CA LEU A 99 -12.73 -0.34 2.54
C LEU A 99 -12.20 -0.20 1.11
N LEU A 100 -13.03 0.33 0.20
CA LEU A 100 -12.58 0.74 -1.14
C LEU A 100 -11.95 2.13 -1.08
N THR A 101 -10.90 2.31 -1.87
CA THR A 101 -10.13 3.56 -1.87
C THR A 101 -9.81 4.03 -3.29
N SER A 102 -9.46 5.30 -3.42
CA SER A 102 -8.99 5.89 -4.69
C SER A 102 -7.53 5.48 -4.97
N GLY A 103 -7.33 4.16 -5.22
CA GLY A 103 -6.03 3.50 -5.31
C GLY A 103 -5.38 3.31 -3.94
N SER A 104 -4.35 2.45 -3.88
CA SER A 104 -3.62 2.17 -2.62
C SER A 104 -2.94 3.41 -2.02
N GLN A 105 -2.70 4.46 -2.80
CA GLN A 105 -2.17 5.72 -2.27
C GLN A 105 -3.08 6.32 -1.19
N GLN A 106 -4.40 6.18 -1.32
CA GLN A 106 -5.33 6.63 -0.29
C GLN A 106 -5.26 5.75 0.95
N VAL A 107 -5.02 4.44 0.81
CA VAL A 107 -4.78 3.56 1.98
C VAL A 107 -3.54 4.04 2.75
N LEU A 108 -2.44 4.35 2.05
CA LEU A 108 -1.22 4.88 2.68
C LEU A 108 -1.50 6.18 3.46
N ASP A 109 -2.28 7.10 2.88
CA ASP A 109 -2.62 8.37 3.53
C ASP A 109 -3.53 8.16 4.74
N LEU A 110 -4.56 7.31 4.62
CA LEU A 110 -5.47 6.97 5.71
C LEU A 110 -4.74 6.28 6.87
N MET A 111 -3.82 5.36 6.59
CA MET A 111 -2.95 4.76 7.61
C MET A 111 -2.11 5.80 8.33
N GLY A 112 -1.55 6.74 7.57
CA GLY A 112 -0.82 7.87 8.15
C GLY A 112 -1.70 8.73 9.05
N TRP A 113 -2.90 9.04 8.60
CA TRP A 113 -3.87 9.86 9.33
C TRP A 113 -4.38 9.17 10.61
N ALA A 114 -4.68 7.87 10.52
CA ALA A 114 -5.27 7.12 11.63
C ALA A 114 -4.24 6.73 12.71
N MET A 115 -2.98 6.47 12.31
CA MET A 115 -2.02 5.82 13.18
C MET A 115 -0.87 6.73 13.64
N ILE A 116 -0.57 7.84 12.96
CA ILE A 116 0.67 8.59 13.17
C ILE A 116 0.40 9.94 13.82
N ASP A 117 0.97 10.15 15.00
CA ASP A 117 1.17 11.47 15.57
C ASP A 117 2.56 12.03 15.17
N PRO A 118 2.72 13.36 15.08
CA PRO A 118 4.03 13.95 14.76
C PRO A 118 5.14 13.50 15.72
N GLY A 119 6.16 12.87 15.15
CA GLY A 119 7.31 12.35 15.90
C GLY A 119 7.28 10.84 16.15
N ASP A 120 6.17 10.16 15.87
CA ASP A 120 6.06 8.71 15.92
C ASP A 120 6.92 8.01 14.86
N TYR A 121 7.17 6.73 15.05
CA TYR A 121 8.04 5.94 14.20
C TYR A 121 7.26 4.86 13.46
N VAL A 122 7.59 4.70 12.17
CA VAL A 122 7.18 3.58 11.34
C VAL A 122 8.43 2.75 11.01
N ILE A 123 8.34 1.45 11.18
CA ILE A 123 9.38 0.54 10.69
C ILE A 123 9.11 0.26 9.21
N THR A 124 10.15 0.36 8.38
CA THR A 124 10.05 0.11 6.93
C THR A 124 11.24 -0.72 6.46
N GLU A 125 11.12 -1.29 5.28
CA GLU A 125 12.28 -1.78 4.55
C GLU A 125 13.25 -0.64 4.24
N ASP A 126 14.54 -0.96 4.07
CA ASP A 126 15.57 -0.05 3.59
C ASP A 126 16.36 -0.73 2.47
N PRO A 127 16.15 -0.31 1.21
CA PRO A 127 15.27 0.78 0.72
C PRO A 127 13.78 0.44 0.74
N SER A 128 12.91 1.47 0.67
CA SER A 128 11.45 1.31 0.67
C SER A 128 10.76 2.20 -0.36
N TYR A 129 9.45 1.98 -0.57
CA TYR A 129 8.64 2.70 -1.54
C TYR A 129 8.51 4.18 -1.19
N LEU A 130 9.05 5.03 -2.06
CA LEU A 130 9.14 6.47 -1.81
C LEU A 130 7.80 7.15 -1.59
N ALA A 131 6.73 6.70 -2.27
CA ALA A 131 5.42 7.31 -2.08
C ALA A 131 4.79 6.95 -0.72
N ALA A 132 5.05 5.75 -0.20
CA ALA A 132 4.65 5.37 1.15
C ALA A 132 5.41 6.18 2.20
N LEU A 133 6.74 6.28 2.06
CA LEU A 133 7.55 7.13 2.94
C LEU A 133 7.07 8.58 2.94
N THR A 134 6.73 9.12 1.76
CA THR A 134 6.20 10.48 1.62
C THR A 134 4.85 10.63 2.31
N ALA A 135 3.92 9.67 2.10
CA ALA A 135 2.61 9.69 2.74
C ALA A 135 2.74 9.71 4.27
N PHE A 136 3.51 8.80 4.84
CA PHE A 136 3.70 8.72 6.29
C PHE A 136 4.46 9.94 6.84
N HIS A 137 5.49 10.42 6.13
CA HIS A 137 6.22 11.63 6.52
C HIS A 137 5.32 12.87 6.55
N ASN A 138 4.37 12.98 5.64
CA ASN A 138 3.39 14.07 5.63
C ASN A 138 2.51 14.08 6.89
N HIS A 139 2.36 12.95 7.58
CA HIS A 139 1.69 12.86 8.88
C HIS A 139 2.67 13.02 10.05
N GLY A 140 3.97 13.25 9.78
CA GLY A 140 4.97 13.58 10.80
C GLY A 140 5.76 12.37 11.30
N SER A 141 5.70 11.21 10.61
CA SER A 141 6.47 10.05 11.00
C SER A 141 7.97 10.25 10.84
N ARG A 142 8.71 9.46 11.61
CA ARG A 142 10.11 9.12 11.44
C ARG A 142 10.21 7.64 11.09
N PHE A 143 11.34 7.22 10.54
CA PHE A 143 11.51 5.85 10.07
C PHE A 143 12.61 5.10 10.80
N ILE A 144 12.40 3.79 10.96
CA ILE A 144 13.41 2.82 11.36
C ILE A 144 13.55 1.87 10.19
N GLY A 145 14.65 1.96 9.45
CA GLY A 145 14.94 1.10 8.30
C GLY A 145 15.43 -0.27 8.73
N ILE A 146 14.90 -1.30 8.09
CA ILE A 146 15.37 -2.69 8.18
C ILE A 146 15.92 -3.08 6.82
N PRO A 147 17.18 -3.50 6.71
CA PRO A 147 17.77 -3.90 5.43
C PRO A 147 17.00 -5.06 4.80
N THR A 148 17.07 -5.14 3.47
CA THR A 148 16.54 -6.23 2.67
C THR A 148 17.67 -7.05 2.05
N ASP A 149 17.40 -8.33 1.84
CA ASP A 149 18.25 -9.24 1.07
C ASP A 149 17.41 -10.01 0.02
N ALA A 150 17.93 -11.10 -0.53
CA ALA A 150 17.22 -11.89 -1.54
C ALA A 150 15.88 -12.48 -1.05
N GLU A 151 15.70 -12.64 0.27
CA GLU A 151 14.48 -13.14 0.90
C GLU A 151 13.58 -12.03 1.46
N GLY A 152 13.85 -10.78 1.15
CA GLY A 152 13.07 -9.61 1.61
C GLY A 152 13.62 -8.98 2.89
N MET A 153 12.76 -8.36 3.69
CA MET A 153 13.13 -7.73 4.96
C MET A 153 13.87 -8.70 5.89
N VAL A 154 14.98 -8.30 6.47
CA VAL A 154 15.72 -9.08 7.48
C VAL A 154 14.99 -8.99 8.83
N VAL A 155 13.92 -9.76 8.96
CA VAL A 155 12.96 -9.69 10.09
C VAL A 155 13.61 -9.99 11.45
N ASP A 156 14.75 -10.69 11.46
CA ASP A 156 15.51 -11.03 12.68
C ASP A 156 16.04 -9.80 13.41
N MET A 157 16.15 -8.68 12.73
CA MET A 157 16.58 -7.41 13.32
C MET A 157 15.44 -6.66 14.03
N LEU A 158 14.18 -7.01 13.78
CA LEU A 158 13.03 -6.29 14.32
C LEU A 158 12.99 -6.27 15.85
N PRO A 159 13.19 -7.38 16.57
CA PRO A 159 13.16 -7.37 18.04
C PRO A 159 14.10 -6.33 18.64
N GLU A 160 15.38 -6.35 18.24
CA GLU A 160 16.38 -5.39 18.72
C GLU A 160 15.97 -3.94 18.41
N LYS A 161 15.51 -3.68 17.19
CA LYS A 161 15.12 -2.33 16.76
C LYS A 161 13.90 -1.81 17.52
N ILE A 162 12.89 -2.67 17.77
CA ILE A 162 11.70 -2.32 18.56
C ILE A 162 12.08 -2.04 20.02
N GLU A 163 12.87 -2.93 20.63
CA GLU A 163 13.30 -2.77 22.03
C GLU A 163 14.15 -1.51 22.22
N LYS A 164 15.09 -1.28 21.30
CA LYS A 164 15.89 -0.05 21.30
C LYS A 164 15.02 1.19 21.15
N ALA A 165 14.07 1.19 20.20
CA ALA A 165 13.16 2.31 20.03
C ALA A 165 12.37 2.60 21.32
N ARG A 166 11.84 1.55 21.97
CA ARG A 166 11.10 1.67 23.23
C ARG A 166 11.96 2.20 24.38
N SER A 167 13.20 1.73 24.51
CA SER A 167 14.13 2.20 25.54
C SER A 167 14.49 3.67 25.37
N GLU A 168 14.45 4.18 24.14
CA GLU A 168 14.65 5.60 23.81
C GLU A 168 13.36 6.43 23.86
N GLY A 169 12.26 5.86 24.34
CA GLY A 169 10.96 6.55 24.44
C GLY A 169 10.27 6.79 23.10
N LYS A 170 10.69 6.12 22.03
CA LYS A 170 10.11 6.22 20.69
C LYS A 170 8.88 5.33 20.58
N LYS A 171 7.78 5.87 20.04
CA LYS A 171 6.56 5.10 19.75
C LYS A 171 6.64 4.53 18.36
N VAL A 172 6.74 3.20 18.24
CA VAL A 172 6.62 2.47 16.98
C VAL A 172 5.16 2.15 16.74
N LYS A 173 4.59 2.64 15.63
CA LYS A 173 3.16 2.57 15.34
C LYS A 173 2.79 1.33 14.54
N PHE A 174 3.56 1.02 13.50
CA PHE A 174 3.37 -0.17 12.67
C PHE A 174 4.63 -0.50 11.87
N ILE A 175 4.65 -1.70 11.28
CA ILE A 175 5.65 -2.17 10.33
C ILE A 175 5.00 -2.12 8.95
N TYR A 176 5.59 -1.35 8.02
CA TYR A 176 5.19 -1.29 6.62
C TYR A 176 6.10 -2.17 5.77
N THR A 177 5.54 -3.04 4.94
CA THR A 177 6.30 -3.91 4.05
C THR A 177 5.58 -4.16 2.73
N ILE A 178 6.34 -4.23 1.62
CA ILE A 178 5.88 -4.72 0.32
C ILE A 178 6.33 -6.17 0.17
N VAL A 179 5.40 -7.09 0.31
CA VAL A 179 5.69 -8.52 0.48
C VAL A 179 6.07 -9.25 -0.80
N ASN A 180 5.69 -8.75 -1.97
CA ASN A 180 5.98 -9.36 -3.27
C ASN A 180 6.65 -8.35 -4.18
N PHE A 181 7.80 -8.74 -4.80
CA PHE A 181 8.51 -7.91 -5.77
C PHE A 181 8.72 -6.47 -5.28
N GLN A 182 9.29 -6.38 -4.08
CA GLN A 182 9.46 -5.14 -3.31
C GLN A 182 10.01 -3.99 -4.17
N ASN A 183 9.43 -2.81 -4.02
CA ASN A 183 9.88 -1.61 -4.69
C ASN A 183 10.74 -0.75 -3.73
N PRO A 184 12.06 -0.56 -4.03
CA PRO A 184 12.72 -0.81 -5.31
C PRO A 184 13.58 -2.10 -5.37
N ALA A 185 13.66 -2.91 -4.31
CA ALA A 185 14.63 -4.01 -4.22
C ALA A 185 14.31 -5.22 -5.11
N GLY A 186 13.05 -5.39 -5.55
CA GLY A 186 12.60 -6.52 -6.39
C GLY A 186 12.50 -7.86 -5.67
N CYS A 187 12.89 -7.96 -4.41
CA CYS A 187 12.82 -9.18 -3.61
C CYS A 187 11.38 -9.53 -3.21
N THR A 188 11.16 -10.79 -2.85
CA THR A 188 9.90 -11.27 -2.27
C THR A 188 10.17 -11.77 -0.86
N LEU A 189 9.35 -11.34 0.11
CA LEU A 189 9.44 -11.79 1.48
C LEU A 189 9.12 -13.29 1.56
N SER A 190 10.10 -14.10 1.99
CA SER A 190 9.95 -15.55 2.06
C SER A 190 8.86 -15.97 3.05
N LEU A 191 8.29 -17.18 2.85
CA LEU A 191 7.23 -17.68 3.73
C LEU A 191 7.66 -17.75 5.20
N GLU A 192 8.90 -18.17 5.44
CA GLU A 192 9.42 -18.27 6.81
C GLU A 192 9.52 -16.87 7.45
N ARG A 193 9.94 -15.87 6.69
CA ARG A 193 9.99 -14.50 7.19
C ARG A 193 8.60 -13.90 7.37
N ARG A 194 7.60 -14.26 6.54
CA ARG A 194 6.20 -13.83 6.76
C ARG A 194 5.66 -14.36 8.09
N LYS A 195 5.84 -15.66 8.36
CA LYS A 195 5.46 -16.28 9.64
C LYS A 195 6.14 -15.60 10.83
N LYS A 196 7.45 -15.43 10.74
CA LYS A 196 8.24 -14.80 11.79
C LYS A 196 7.86 -13.34 12.03
N LEU A 197 7.50 -12.62 10.96
CA LEU A 197 7.02 -11.23 11.08
C LEU A 197 5.70 -11.17 11.86
N VAL A 198 4.76 -12.08 11.62
CA VAL A 198 3.52 -12.21 12.41
C VAL A 198 3.82 -12.51 13.88
N GLU A 199 4.71 -13.48 14.16
CA GLU A 199 5.12 -13.80 15.53
C GLU A 199 5.71 -12.59 16.26
N ILE A 200 6.57 -11.82 15.59
CA ILE A 200 7.17 -10.61 16.14
C ILE A 200 6.10 -9.53 16.36
N SER A 201 5.22 -9.32 15.38
CA SER A 201 4.10 -8.38 15.48
C SER A 201 3.27 -8.67 16.72
N ASN A 202 2.81 -9.89 16.88
CA ASN A 202 1.99 -10.33 18.01
C ASN A 202 2.73 -10.21 19.35
N LYS A 203 3.99 -10.66 19.40
CA LYS A 203 4.81 -10.57 20.62
C LYS A 203 5.01 -9.13 21.09
N TYR A 204 5.24 -8.21 20.17
CA TYR A 204 5.54 -6.82 20.50
C TYR A 204 4.32 -5.90 20.42
N GLY A 205 3.16 -6.39 19.96
CA GLY A 205 1.95 -5.57 19.76
C GLY A 205 2.20 -4.42 18.78
N VAL A 206 2.94 -4.68 17.69
CA VAL A 206 3.21 -3.70 16.62
C VAL A 206 2.54 -4.19 15.36
N PRO A 207 1.43 -3.58 14.91
CA PRO A 207 0.69 -4.05 13.76
C PRO A 207 1.50 -3.98 12.46
N ILE A 208 1.07 -4.76 11.46
CA ILE A 208 1.69 -4.82 10.14
C ILE A 208 0.78 -4.17 9.12
N PHE A 209 1.34 -3.31 8.28
CA PHE A 209 0.72 -2.86 7.06
C PHE A 209 1.37 -3.58 5.86
N GLU A 210 0.66 -4.58 5.34
CA GLU A 210 1.03 -5.37 4.18
C GLU A 210 0.56 -4.68 2.91
N ASP A 211 1.47 -4.14 2.11
CA ASP A 211 1.19 -3.53 0.80
C ASP A 211 1.52 -4.54 -0.31
N ASP A 212 0.51 -4.94 -1.08
CA ASP A 212 0.66 -5.98 -2.11
C ASP A 212 0.13 -5.58 -3.49
N PRO A 213 0.74 -4.56 -4.13
CA PRO A 213 0.33 -4.14 -5.47
C PRO A 213 0.78 -5.10 -6.57
N TYR A 214 1.73 -5.99 -6.31
CA TYR A 214 2.39 -6.82 -7.32
C TYR A 214 2.10 -8.32 -7.21
N GLY A 215 1.48 -8.78 -6.14
CA GLY A 215 1.33 -10.22 -5.89
C GLY A 215 0.56 -10.99 -6.95
N TYR A 216 -0.29 -10.32 -7.73
CA TYR A 216 -1.02 -10.91 -8.85
C TYR A 216 -0.27 -10.87 -10.19
N VAL A 217 0.91 -10.22 -10.26
CA VAL A 217 1.75 -10.13 -11.48
C VAL A 217 2.90 -11.14 -11.46
N ARG A 218 2.78 -12.22 -10.72
CA ARG A 218 3.79 -13.28 -10.67
C ARG A 218 3.79 -14.09 -11.96
N PHE A 219 4.96 -14.21 -12.61
CA PHE A 219 5.15 -14.96 -13.85
C PHE A 219 5.74 -16.35 -13.61
N ASP A 220 6.47 -16.52 -12.51
CA ASP A 220 7.20 -17.75 -12.19
C ASP A 220 7.13 -18.05 -10.69
N GLY A 221 7.17 -19.35 -10.35
CA GLY A 221 7.04 -19.82 -8.98
C GLY A 221 5.63 -19.75 -8.41
N ASP A 222 5.45 -20.27 -7.20
CA ASP A 222 4.16 -20.34 -6.52
C ASP A 222 3.79 -19.05 -5.81
N HIS A 223 2.50 -18.79 -5.69
CA HIS A 223 1.98 -17.72 -4.83
C HIS A 223 2.19 -18.06 -3.36
N LEU A 224 2.84 -17.16 -2.63
CA LEU A 224 2.96 -17.29 -1.18
C LEU A 224 1.70 -16.73 -0.49
N PRO A 225 1.29 -17.33 0.65
CA PRO A 225 0.23 -16.77 1.49
C PRO A 225 0.54 -15.33 1.89
N SER A 226 -0.48 -14.47 1.91
CA SER A 226 -0.34 -13.11 2.46
C SER A 226 0.01 -13.17 3.95
N ILE A 227 0.63 -12.13 4.49
CA ILE A 227 0.83 -12.00 5.94
C ILE A 227 -0.53 -11.98 6.64
N PHE A 228 -1.51 -11.29 6.05
CA PHE A 228 -2.88 -11.25 6.53
C PHE A 228 -3.48 -12.66 6.72
N SER A 229 -3.22 -13.60 5.79
CA SER A 229 -3.71 -14.98 5.90
C SER A 229 -3.05 -15.80 7.00
N LEU A 230 -1.86 -15.41 7.42
CA LEU A 230 -1.09 -16.06 8.48
C LEU A 230 -1.41 -15.52 9.87
N ASP A 231 -2.00 -14.33 9.93
CA ASP A 231 -2.36 -13.67 11.18
C ASP A 231 -3.68 -14.22 11.73
N GLN A 232 -3.70 -14.54 13.03
CA GLN A 232 -4.86 -15.05 13.76
C GLN A 232 -5.38 -14.03 14.79
N GLU A 233 -4.64 -12.93 15.01
CA GLU A 233 -4.91 -11.97 16.09
C GLU A 233 -5.46 -10.63 15.58
N GLY A 234 -5.54 -10.44 14.24
CA GLY A 234 -6.10 -9.22 13.65
C GLY A 234 -5.13 -8.04 13.62
N GLY A 235 -3.83 -8.30 13.78
CA GLY A 235 -2.78 -7.28 13.76
C GLY A 235 -2.30 -6.87 12.37
N VAL A 236 -2.91 -7.37 11.29
CA VAL A 236 -2.49 -7.10 9.91
C VAL A 236 -3.56 -6.37 9.13
N ILE A 237 -3.17 -5.26 8.51
CA ILE A 237 -3.95 -4.58 7.47
C ILE A 237 -3.30 -4.90 6.11
N TYR A 238 -4.09 -5.47 5.21
CA TYR A 238 -3.70 -5.76 3.83
C TYR A 238 -4.18 -4.66 2.90
N ALA A 239 -3.33 -4.19 1.99
CA ALA A 239 -3.70 -3.26 0.93
C ALA A 239 -3.46 -3.87 -0.45
N GLY A 240 -4.45 -3.73 -1.32
CA GLY A 240 -4.40 -4.13 -2.72
C GLY A 240 -4.75 -3.00 -3.67
N SER A 241 -4.40 -3.18 -4.94
CA SER A 241 -4.67 -2.18 -5.99
C SER A 241 -4.83 -2.82 -7.35
N PHE A 242 -5.73 -2.27 -8.16
CA PHE A 242 -5.84 -2.62 -9.58
C PHE A 242 -4.79 -1.93 -10.48
N SER A 243 -3.96 -1.07 -9.92
CA SER A 243 -3.00 -0.26 -10.70
C SER A 243 -2.01 -1.08 -11.53
N LYS A 244 -1.67 -2.30 -11.12
CA LYS A 244 -0.67 -3.15 -11.80
C LYS A 244 -1.27 -4.36 -12.50
N ILE A 245 -2.55 -4.66 -12.24
CA ILE A 245 -3.23 -5.85 -12.76
C ILE A 245 -4.38 -5.53 -13.70
N LEU A 246 -4.84 -4.28 -13.71
CA LEU A 246 -5.89 -3.80 -14.63
C LEU A 246 -5.44 -2.52 -15.34
N ALA A 247 -5.51 -1.39 -14.66
CA ALA A 247 -5.03 -0.11 -15.17
C ALA A 247 -4.87 0.91 -14.02
N PRO A 248 -3.76 1.66 -13.95
CA PRO A 248 -3.54 2.64 -12.87
C PRO A 248 -4.49 3.83 -12.95
N GLY A 249 -5.04 4.13 -14.13
CA GLY A 249 -5.98 5.23 -14.35
C GLY A 249 -7.36 5.01 -13.73
N THR A 250 -7.75 3.78 -13.40
CA THR A 250 -9.03 3.47 -12.75
C THR A 250 -9.12 4.00 -11.32
N ARG A 251 -7.99 4.26 -10.70
CA ARG A 251 -7.88 4.72 -9.31
C ARG A 251 -8.66 3.86 -8.33
N ILE A 252 -8.62 2.53 -8.47
CA ILE A 252 -9.26 1.60 -7.53
C ILE A 252 -8.19 0.87 -6.72
N GLY A 253 -8.34 0.95 -5.41
CA GLY A 253 -7.62 0.17 -4.42
C GLY A 253 -8.57 -0.26 -3.30
N TRP A 254 -8.08 -1.06 -2.40
CA TRP A 254 -8.82 -1.50 -1.22
C TRP A 254 -7.88 -1.81 -0.08
N CYS A 255 -8.39 -1.79 1.12
CA CYS A 255 -7.75 -2.43 2.25
C CYS A 255 -8.70 -3.39 2.96
N THR A 256 -8.11 -4.33 3.65
CA THR A 256 -8.81 -5.33 4.48
C THR A 256 -8.06 -5.46 5.80
N GLY A 257 -8.76 -5.42 6.91
CA GLY A 257 -8.16 -5.48 8.23
C GLY A 257 -9.17 -5.89 9.30
N SER A 258 -8.77 -5.78 10.56
CA SER A 258 -9.71 -5.92 11.68
C SER A 258 -10.82 -4.86 11.57
N ARG A 259 -12.02 -5.22 12.05
CA ARG A 259 -13.16 -4.30 12.13
C ARG A 259 -12.92 -3.16 13.14
N ASP A 260 -12.14 -3.42 14.16
CA ASP A 260 -11.76 -2.47 15.22
C ASP A 260 -10.47 -1.74 14.80
#